data_78763f6440f14ba510237920eb3b269a
#
_entry.id   78763f6440f14ba510237920eb3b269a
#
_cell.length_a   1.000
_cell.length_b   1.000
_cell.length_c   1.000
_cell.angle_alpha   90.00
_cell.angle_beta   90.00
_cell.angle_gamma   90.00
#
_symmetry.space_group_name_H-M   'P 1'
#
loop_
_entity.id
_entity.type
_entity.pdbx_description
1 polymer ?
#
loop_
_entity_poly.entity_id
_entity_poly.type
_entity_poly.pdbx_seq_one_letter_code
_entity_poly.pdbx_strand_id
1 'polypeptide(L)'
;MKTVIETERLFLREMNMDDFEALREVLSDRENMKYYPYFFDGEKVREWIQRNLNRYEFNGFGLWALCLKQSGEVIGDCGLSLQNIEGKVLPEIGFHIRRDDHRKGYGKEAAAAVLYWAFTNTRYRTIYSCCKYTNEPSIRTAESIGMHFEKEYPDKANVFTHVSVIHYDEYLEQLTENMISWAKNRLGSSKYNNRPLQFVEDALEKSNQIKVFADEDIEELYDLYKDRLHQGRPERGTIVFYDCRTLNEEGSVSWGHCGIGLRDGKVIHSLDAVRVDDHLEIEDMTAPGRNYLKYLGWLTIETLLKKKEQ
;
A
#
# COMPACT_ATOMS: atom_id res chain seq x y z
N MET A 1 3.04 1.29 23.19
CA MET A 1 3.20 0.24 22.15
C MET A 1 3.47 0.90 20.82
N LYS A 2 4.37 0.36 20.01
CA LYS A 2 4.75 0.97 18.72
C LYS A 2 3.75 0.56 17.65
N THR A 3 3.06 1.52 17.04
CA THR A 3 2.28 1.30 15.83
C THR A 3 3.24 1.02 14.67
N VAL A 4 2.97 -0.01 13.91
CA VAL A 4 3.80 -0.45 12.77
C VAL A 4 3.20 0.02 11.46
N ILE A 5 1.88 -0.12 11.31
CA ILE A 5 1.13 0.25 10.10
C ILE A 5 -0.12 1.02 10.51
N GLU A 6 -0.45 2.06 9.76
CA GLU A 6 -1.72 2.78 9.85
C GLU A 6 -2.42 2.82 8.50
N THR A 7 -3.75 2.67 8.53
CA THR A 7 -4.63 2.79 7.38
C THR A 7 -5.71 3.83 7.63
N GLU A 8 -6.73 3.90 6.81
CA GLU A 8 -7.86 4.81 7.02
C GLU A 8 -8.61 4.50 8.33
N ARG A 9 -8.95 3.22 8.56
CA ARG A 9 -9.82 2.78 9.66
C ARG A 9 -9.10 1.95 10.72
N LEU A 10 -7.90 1.46 10.43
CA LEU A 10 -7.18 0.48 11.23
C LEU A 10 -5.79 0.99 11.60
N PHE A 11 -5.24 0.42 12.68
CA PHE A 11 -3.81 0.42 12.92
C PHE A 11 -3.35 -0.96 13.38
N LEU A 12 -2.13 -1.31 13.01
CA LEU A 12 -1.48 -2.55 13.37
C LEU A 12 -0.28 -2.24 14.27
N ARG A 13 -0.20 -2.92 15.39
CA ARG A 13 0.88 -2.79 16.37
C ARG A 13 1.39 -4.13 16.83
N GLU A 14 2.57 -4.17 17.40
CA GLU A 14 3.06 -5.38 18.05
C GLU A 14 2.04 -5.84 19.13
N MET A 15 1.84 -7.16 19.18
CA MET A 15 1.01 -7.79 20.23
C MET A 15 1.73 -7.74 21.56
N ASN A 16 0.96 -7.89 22.64
CA ASN A 16 1.46 -8.25 23.95
C ASN A 16 0.47 -9.20 24.65
N MET A 17 0.77 -9.62 25.88
CA MET A 17 -0.10 -10.54 26.61
C MET A 17 -1.42 -9.93 27.06
N ASP A 18 -1.56 -8.61 27.08
CA ASP A 18 -2.83 -7.92 27.38
C ASP A 18 -3.86 -8.13 26.23
N ASP A 19 -3.39 -8.49 25.03
CA ASP A 19 -4.25 -8.79 23.88
C ASP A 19 -4.90 -10.18 23.96
N PHE A 20 -4.58 -10.96 24.99
CA PHE A 20 -5.00 -12.35 25.13
C PHE A 20 -6.49 -12.53 24.99
N GLU A 21 -7.32 -11.78 25.73
CA GLU A 21 -8.77 -11.98 25.71
C GLU A 21 -9.38 -11.63 24.35
N ALA A 22 -8.94 -10.53 23.72
CA ALA A 22 -9.40 -10.16 22.39
C ALA A 22 -9.01 -11.19 21.33
N LEU A 23 -7.76 -11.66 21.35
CA LEU A 23 -7.30 -12.69 20.43
C LEU A 23 -7.95 -14.06 20.71
N ARG A 24 -8.27 -14.37 21.96
CA ARG A 24 -9.02 -15.58 22.31
C ARG A 24 -10.45 -15.55 21.72
N GLU A 25 -11.13 -14.42 21.73
CA GLU A 25 -12.42 -14.28 21.07
C GLU A 25 -12.35 -14.62 19.57
N VAL A 26 -11.26 -14.24 18.92
CA VAL A 26 -11.05 -14.49 17.49
C VAL A 26 -10.64 -15.93 17.22
N LEU A 27 -9.58 -16.40 17.88
CA LEU A 27 -8.90 -17.67 17.58
C LEU A 27 -9.59 -18.89 18.22
N SER A 28 -10.36 -18.71 19.29
CA SER A 28 -11.13 -19.78 19.92
C SER A 28 -12.59 -19.88 19.43
N ASP A 29 -13.04 -18.98 18.54
CA ASP A 29 -14.35 -19.13 17.90
C ASP A 29 -14.28 -20.23 16.82
N ARG A 30 -15.00 -21.33 17.04
CA ARG A 30 -15.00 -22.49 16.16
C ARG A 30 -15.50 -22.18 14.74
N GLU A 31 -16.47 -21.30 14.60
CA GLU A 31 -16.98 -20.89 13.28
C GLU A 31 -15.98 -19.99 12.56
N ASN A 32 -15.30 -19.12 13.29
CA ASN A 32 -14.24 -18.28 12.74
C ASN A 32 -13.06 -19.12 12.24
N MET A 33 -12.67 -20.12 13.03
CA MET A 33 -11.50 -20.96 12.79
C MET A 33 -11.83 -22.30 12.10
N LYS A 34 -13.01 -22.47 11.50
CA LYS A 34 -13.49 -23.73 10.89
C LYS A 34 -12.61 -24.27 9.75
N TYR A 35 -11.79 -23.45 9.17
CA TYR A 35 -10.83 -23.86 8.14
C TYR A 35 -9.49 -24.33 8.70
N TYR A 36 -9.25 -24.14 10.02
CA TYR A 36 -8.04 -24.59 10.69
C TYR A 36 -8.17 -26.05 11.12
N PRO A 37 -7.07 -26.85 11.08
CA PRO A 37 -7.10 -28.28 11.38
C PRO A 37 -7.20 -28.59 12.87
N TYR A 38 -7.09 -27.58 13.74
CA TYR A 38 -7.11 -27.74 15.19
C TYR A 38 -7.81 -26.55 15.86
N PHE A 39 -8.26 -26.80 17.08
CA PHE A 39 -8.91 -25.81 17.93
C PHE A 39 -7.85 -25.04 18.73
N PHE A 40 -8.04 -23.73 18.83
CA PHE A 40 -7.26 -22.86 19.69
C PHE A 40 -7.92 -22.76 21.06
N ASP A 41 -7.39 -23.45 22.07
CA ASP A 41 -7.69 -23.18 23.47
C ASP A 41 -6.86 -22.01 24.01
N GLY A 42 -7.07 -21.66 25.28
CA GLY A 42 -6.36 -20.53 25.88
C GLY A 42 -4.84 -20.70 25.94
N GLU A 43 -4.33 -21.94 26.02
CA GLU A 43 -2.89 -22.20 26.00
C GLU A 43 -2.30 -21.92 24.61
N LYS A 44 -2.93 -22.41 23.56
CA LYS A 44 -2.52 -22.15 22.17
C LYS A 44 -2.62 -20.69 21.79
N VAL A 45 -3.57 -19.94 22.35
CA VAL A 45 -3.63 -18.48 22.13
C VAL A 45 -2.43 -17.79 22.78
N ARG A 46 -2.04 -18.18 23.99
CA ARG A 46 -0.80 -17.64 24.61
C ARG A 46 0.45 -18.00 23.80
N GLU A 47 0.55 -19.26 23.35
CA GLU A 47 1.64 -19.70 22.46
C GLU A 47 1.66 -18.91 21.14
N TRP A 48 0.49 -18.57 20.60
CA TRP A 48 0.36 -17.75 19.39
C TRP A 48 0.92 -16.35 19.59
N ILE A 49 0.54 -15.69 20.70
CA ILE A 49 1.09 -14.37 21.04
C ILE A 49 2.61 -14.48 21.23
N GLN A 50 3.08 -15.44 22.05
CA GLN A 50 4.51 -15.63 22.32
C GLN A 50 5.32 -15.89 21.04
N ARG A 51 4.76 -16.66 20.11
CA ARG A 51 5.39 -16.92 18.81
C ARG A 51 5.55 -15.64 17.99
N ASN A 52 4.58 -14.73 18.01
CA ASN A 52 4.70 -13.47 17.31
C ASN A 52 5.66 -12.51 18.01
N LEU A 53 5.71 -12.48 19.35
CA LEU A 53 6.74 -11.74 20.08
C LEU A 53 8.16 -12.20 19.69
N ASN A 54 8.39 -13.50 19.62
CA ASN A 54 9.67 -14.05 19.18
C ASN A 54 9.96 -13.69 17.69
N ARG A 55 8.95 -13.68 16.83
CA ARG A 55 9.11 -13.28 15.42
C ARG A 55 9.54 -11.81 15.29
N TYR A 56 9.01 -10.91 16.12
CA TYR A 56 9.43 -9.50 16.10
C TYR A 56 10.90 -9.38 16.49
N GLU A 57 11.35 -10.15 17.48
CA GLU A 57 12.75 -10.12 17.93
C GLU A 57 13.72 -10.69 16.87
N PHE A 58 13.37 -11.83 16.24
CA PHE A 58 14.29 -12.53 15.33
C PHE A 58 14.19 -12.07 13.87
N ASN A 59 12.98 -11.72 13.41
CA ASN A 59 12.74 -11.38 12.01
C ASN A 59 12.51 -9.87 11.79
N GLY A 60 12.22 -9.11 12.86
CA GLY A 60 11.76 -7.72 12.76
C GLY A 60 10.29 -7.57 12.37
N PHE A 61 9.57 -8.67 12.16
CA PHE A 61 8.15 -8.68 11.79
C PHE A 61 7.46 -9.99 12.25
N GLY A 62 6.14 -9.95 12.27
CA GLY A 62 5.25 -11.07 12.62
C GLY A 62 3.81 -10.69 12.28
N LEU A 63 2.84 -11.43 12.82
CA LEU A 63 1.46 -10.94 12.80
C LEU A 63 1.29 -9.93 13.93
N TRP A 64 0.72 -8.78 13.60
CA TRP A 64 0.45 -7.68 14.51
C TRP A 64 -1.00 -7.70 14.98
N ALA A 65 -1.26 -7.17 16.17
CA ALA A 65 -2.62 -6.91 16.64
C ALA A 65 -3.30 -5.91 15.70
N LEU A 66 -4.46 -6.28 15.17
CA LEU A 66 -5.29 -5.48 14.28
C LEU A 66 -6.30 -4.69 15.10
N CYS A 67 -6.19 -3.38 15.10
CA CYS A 67 -6.98 -2.50 15.95
C CYS A 67 -7.84 -1.54 15.14
N LEU A 68 -9.04 -1.25 15.62
CA LEU A 68 -9.89 -0.18 15.08
C LEU A 68 -9.38 1.19 15.56
N LYS A 69 -9.16 2.14 14.64
CA LYS A 69 -8.76 3.51 15.01
C LYS A 69 -9.78 4.22 15.88
N GLN A 70 -11.06 3.98 15.62
CA GLN A 70 -12.16 4.67 16.34
C GLN A 70 -12.23 4.32 17.82
N SER A 71 -12.00 3.05 18.20
CA SER A 71 -12.17 2.55 19.57
C SER A 71 -10.88 2.10 20.24
N GLY A 72 -9.83 1.85 19.48
CA GLY A 72 -8.60 1.19 19.95
C GLY A 72 -8.76 -0.31 20.17
N GLU A 73 -9.93 -0.88 19.87
CA GLU A 73 -10.28 -2.27 20.12
C GLU A 73 -9.51 -3.20 19.18
N VAL A 74 -8.94 -4.27 19.73
CA VAL A 74 -8.32 -5.35 18.95
C VAL A 74 -9.43 -6.24 18.39
N ILE A 75 -9.48 -6.35 17.06
CA ILE A 75 -10.45 -7.16 16.33
C ILE A 75 -9.84 -8.38 15.65
N GLY A 76 -8.56 -8.62 15.85
CA GLY A 76 -7.85 -9.75 15.26
C GLY A 76 -6.35 -9.52 15.14
N ASP A 77 -5.76 -10.20 14.19
CA ASP A 77 -4.36 -10.02 13.81
C ASP A 77 -4.20 -9.99 12.28
N CYS A 78 -3.14 -9.34 11.82
CA CYS A 78 -2.71 -9.37 10.43
C CYS A 78 -1.21 -9.05 10.35
N GLY A 79 -0.49 -9.69 9.43
CA GLY A 79 0.93 -9.40 9.28
C GLY A 79 1.67 -10.29 8.32
N LEU A 80 2.99 -10.13 8.31
CA LEU A 80 3.92 -10.92 7.53
C LEU A 80 4.58 -11.98 8.42
N SER A 81 4.67 -13.22 7.93
CA SER A 81 5.36 -14.29 8.62
C SER A 81 6.17 -15.15 7.65
N LEU A 82 7.13 -15.90 8.17
CA LEU A 82 7.84 -16.90 7.38
C LEU A 82 7.17 -18.25 7.60
N GLN A 83 6.70 -18.88 6.52
CA GLN A 83 6.02 -20.15 6.54
C GLN A 83 6.74 -21.20 5.69
N ASN A 84 6.63 -22.44 6.10
CA ASN A 84 7.12 -23.56 5.29
C ASN A 84 6.05 -23.92 4.24
N ILE A 85 6.32 -23.59 2.99
CA ILE A 85 5.49 -23.92 1.83
C ILE A 85 6.26 -24.94 0.99
N GLU A 86 5.84 -26.20 1.04
CA GLU A 86 6.50 -27.32 0.35
C GLU A 86 8.03 -27.40 0.59
N GLY A 87 8.46 -27.29 1.85
CA GLY A 87 9.86 -27.39 2.24
C GLY A 87 10.69 -26.12 2.04
N LYS A 88 10.10 -25.04 1.55
CA LYS A 88 10.74 -23.72 1.43
C LYS A 88 10.17 -22.74 2.46
N VAL A 89 11.05 -21.99 3.10
CA VAL A 89 10.64 -20.92 4.02
C VAL A 89 10.40 -19.65 3.21
N LEU A 90 9.13 -19.25 3.10
CA LEU A 90 8.67 -18.16 2.24
C LEU A 90 7.86 -17.13 3.03
N PRO A 91 7.91 -15.84 2.62
CA PRO A 91 7.13 -14.78 3.27
C PRO A 91 5.65 -14.89 2.93
N GLU A 92 4.81 -14.94 3.96
CA GLU A 92 3.37 -15.11 3.84
C GLU A 92 2.63 -14.02 4.59
N ILE A 93 1.59 -13.47 3.97
CA ILE A 93 0.60 -12.63 4.63
C ILE A 93 -0.49 -13.51 5.23
N GLY A 94 -0.67 -13.40 6.56
CA GLY A 94 -1.74 -14.06 7.29
C GLY A 94 -2.61 -13.05 8.03
N PHE A 95 -3.87 -13.41 8.25
CA PHE A 95 -4.81 -12.60 9.02
C PHE A 95 -5.93 -13.43 9.64
N HIS A 96 -6.39 -13.00 10.82
CA HIS A 96 -7.60 -13.47 11.47
C HIS A 96 -8.40 -12.26 11.93
N ILE A 97 -9.70 -12.25 11.67
CA ILE A 97 -10.58 -11.14 12.03
C ILE A 97 -11.76 -11.70 12.81
N ARG A 98 -12.17 -11.02 13.86
CA ARG A 98 -13.34 -11.37 14.66
C ARG A 98 -14.57 -11.48 13.78
N ARG A 99 -15.37 -12.52 13.99
CA ARG A 99 -16.53 -12.84 13.14
C ARG A 99 -17.50 -11.67 12.97
N ASP A 100 -17.76 -10.91 14.03
CA ASP A 100 -18.66 -9.76 14.01
C ASP A 100 -18.13 -8.58 13.18
N ASP A 101 -16.84 -8.63 12.80
CA ASP A 101 -16.17 -7.65 11.96
C ASP A 101 -15.95 -8.12 10.52
N HIS A 102 -16.44 -9.32 10.18
CA HIS A 102 -16.43 -9.81 8.81
C HIS A 102 -17.28 -8.94 7.88
N ARG A 103 -16.94 -8.95 6.58
CA ARG A 103 -17.64 -8.24 5.48
C ARG A 103 -17.67 -6.70 5.62
N LYS A 104 -16.92 -6.14 6.56
CA LYS A 104 -16.72 -4.68 6.69
C LYS A 104 -15.52 -4.17 5.87
N GLY A 105 -14.80 -5.06 5.17
CA GLY A 105 -13.63 -4.73 4.35
C GLY A 105 -12.31 -4.67 5.11
N TYR A 106 -12.30 -4.90 6.41
CA TYR A 106 -11.09 -4.80 7.25
C TYR A 106 -9.98 -5.77 6.83
N GLY A 107 -10.34 -7.01 6.41
CA GLY A 107 -9.35 -7.99 5.93
C GLY A 107 -8.59 -7.50 4.70
N LYS A 108 -9.31 -6.96 3.72
CA LYS A 108 -8.69 -6.38 2.52
C LYS A 108 -7.80 -5.19 2.88
N GLU A 109 -8.30 -4.27 3.70
CA GLU A 109 -7.57 -3.05 4.11
C GLU A 109 -6.28 -3.40 4.85
N ALA A 110 -6.35 -4.31 5.83
CA ALA A 110 -5.18 -4.76 6.58
C ALA A 110 -4.17 -5.50 5.71
N ALA A 111 -4.63 -6.47 4.90
CA ALA A 111 -3.76 -7.26 4.04
C ALA A 111 -3.07 -6.42 2.96
N ALA A 112 -3.77 -5.43 2.36
CA ALA A 112 -3.18 -4.49 1.40
C ALA A 112 -2.09 -3.63 2.06
N ALA A 113 -2.33 -3.15 3.27
CA ALA A 113 -1.36 -2.36 4.01
C ALA A 113 -0.13 -3.19 4.43
N VAL A 114 -0.33 -4.45 4.82
CA VAL A 114 0.77 -5.39 5.10
C VAL A 114 1.56 -5.72 3.83
N LEU A 115 0.90 -5.89 2.69
CA LEU A 115 1.56 -6.12 1.41
C LEU A 115 2.46 -4.93 1.02
N TYR A 116 1.93 -3.70 1.13
CA TYR A 116 2.70 -2.48 0.93
C TYR A 116 3.90 -2.43 1.88
N TRP A 117 3.68 -2.65 3.17
CA TRP A 117 4.74 -2.67 4.18
C TRP A 117 5.80 -3.72 3.86
N ALA A 118 5.40 -4.93 3.46
CA ALA A 118 6.31 -6.01 3.12
C ALA A 118 7.25 -5.64 1.96
N PHE A 119 6.72 -5.07 0.89
CA PHE A 119 7.51 -4.66 -0.27
C PHE A 119 8.39 -3.42 -0.03
N THR A 120 8.03 -2.57 0.92
CA THR A 120 8.78 -1.34 1.19
C THR A 120 9.77 -1.46 2.36
N ASN A 121 9.58 -2.42 3.28
CA ASN A 121 10.38 -2.57 4.49
C ASN A 121 11.18 -3.89 4.55
N THR A 122 11.06 -4.75 3.53
CA THR A 122 11.80 -5.99 3.46
C THR A 122 12.45 -6.17 2.09
N ARG A 123 13.36 -7.15 2.00
CA ARG A 123 14.02 -7.52 0.73
C ARG A 123 13.19 -8.48 -0.14
N TYR A 124 12.04 -8.91 0.31
CA TYR A 124 11.24 -9.89 -0.42
C TYR A 124 10.63 -9.26 -1.68
N ARG A 125 10.75 -9.97 -2.80
CA ARG A 125 10.20 -9.57 -4.11
C ARG A 125 9.01 -10.43 -4.52
N THR A 126 8.62 -11.39 -3.68
CA THR A 126 7.48 -12.27 -3.87
C THR A 126 6.84 -12.51 -2.51
N ILE A 127 5.53 -12.32 -2.42
CA ILE A 127 4.75 -12.52 -1.20
C ILE A 127 3.66 -13.55 -1.48
N TYR A 128 3.44 -14.43 -0.52
CA TYR A 128 2.48 -15.54 -0.58
C TYR A 128 1.33 -15.32 0.39
N SER A 129 0.22 -16.00 0.14
CA SER A 129 -0.87 -16.21 1.10
C SER A 129 -1.36 -17.64 0.96
N CYS A 130 -1.45 -18.37 2.07
CA CYS A 130 -1.80 -19.76 2.08
C CYS A 130 -3.04 -20.02 2.93
N CYS A 131 -3.94 -20.82 2.43
CA CYS A 131 -5.10 -21.24 3.20
C CYS A 131 -5.59 -22.63 2.77
N LYS A 132 -6.52 -23.19 3.54
CA LYS A 132 -7.23 -24.39 3.08
C LYS A 132 -7.96 -24.09 1.77
N TYR A 133 -7.88 -25.00 0.80
CA TYR A 133 -8.48 -24.85 -0.55
C TYR A 133 -9.98 -24.48 -0.55
N THR A 134 -10.71 -24.82 0.53
CA THR A 134 -12.12 -24.47 0.70
C THR A 134 -12.35 -23.13 1.41
N ASN A 135 -11.30 -22.40 1.79
CA ASN A 135 -11.42 -21.12 2.49
C ASN A 135 -11.60 -19.95 1.49
N GLU A 136 -12.75 -19.97 0.83
CA GLU A 136 -13.13 -18.93 -0.13
C GLU A 136 -12.97 -17.48 0.37
N PRO A 137 -13.33 -17.14 1.64
CA PRO A 137 -13.13 -15.77 2.14
C PRO A 137 -11.67 -15.34 2.12
N SER A 138 -10.72 -16.22 2.48
CA SER A 138 -9.29 -15.94 2.45
C SER A 138 -8.79 -15.78 1.01
N ILE A 139 -9.19 -16.69 0.10
CA ILE A 139 -8.84 -16.65 -1.32
C ILE A 139 -9.29 -15.31 -1.93
N ARG A 140 -10.56 -14.94 -1.74
CA ARG A 140 -11.10 -13.64 -2.25
C ARG A 140 -10.40 -12.43 -1.65
N THR A 141 -9.95 -12.51 -0.41
CA THR A 141 -9.18 -11.42 0.20
C THR A 141 -7.82 -11.29 -0.49
N ALA A 142 -7.11 -12.38 -0.72
CA ALA A 142 -5.85 -12.40 -1.46
C ALA A 142 -6.03 -11.85 -2.89
N GLU A 143 -7.03 -12.32 -3.63
CA GLU A 143 -7.37 -11.81 -4.97
C GLU A 143 -7.68 -10.30 -4.97
N SER A 144 -8.39 -9.83 -3.94
CA SER A 144 -8.79 -8.41 -3.84
C SER A 144 -7.63 -7.44 -3.63
N ILE A 145 -6.46 -7.93 -3.23
CA ILE A 145 -5.22 -7.17 -3.09
C ILE A 145 -4.22 -7.46 -4.22
N GLY A 146 -4.67 -8.15 -5.28
CA GLY A 146 -3.92 -8.40 -6.51
C GLY A 146 -3.12 -9.68 -6.52
N MET A 147 -3.21 -10.52 -5.49
CA MET A 147 -2.62 -11.86 -5.54
C MET A 147 -3.39 -12.75 -6.50
N HIS A 148 -2.69 -13.65 -7.17
CA HIS A 148 -3.30 -14.64 -8.07
C HIS A 148 -2.97 -16.06 -7.61
N PHE A 149 -3.77 -17.01 -8.07
CA PHE A 149 -3.55 -18.44 -7.83
C PHE A 149 -2.20 -18.89 -8.41
N GLU A 150 -1.37 -19.54 -7.60
CA GLU A 150 -0.14 -20.18 -8.06
C GLU A 150 -0.32 -21.69 -8.18
N LYS A 151 -0.77 -22.32 -7.10
CA LYS A 151 -0.92 -23.77 -7.04
C LYS A 151 -1.76 -24.23 -5.86
N GLU A 152 -2.12 -25.51 -5.90
CA GLU A 152 -2.56 -26.30 -4.75
C GLU A 152 -1.64 -27.50 -4.55
N TYR A 153 -1.37 -27.85 -3.29
CA TYR A 153 -0.60 -29.04 -2.98
C TYR A 153 -1.23 -29.83 -1.81
N PRO A 154 -1.06 -31.18 -1.79
CA PRO A 154 -1.54 -32.01 -0.69
C PRO A 154 -0.85 -31.65 0.62
N ASP A 155 -1.63 -31.41 1.66
CA ASP A 155 -1.14 -31.05 2.99
C ASP A 155 -1.93 -31.79 4.06
N LYS A 156 -1.24 -32.43 5.00
CA LYS A 156 -1.89 -33.17 6.09
C LYS A 156 -2.81 -32.28 6.95
N ALA A 157 -2.49 -31.00 7.09
CA ALA A 157 -3.28 -30.08 7.89
C ALA A 157 -4.55 -29.61 7.16
N ASN A 158 -4.45 -29.32 5.86
CA ASN A 158 -5.51 -28.69 5.07
C ASN A 158 -6.22 -29.63 4.08
N VAL A 159 -5.77 -30.89 3.96
CA VAL A 159 -6.07 -31.81 2.85
C VAL A 159 -5.40 -31.33 1.56
N PHE A 160 -5.73 -30.11 1.11
CA PHE A 160 -5.01 -29.33 0.10
C PHE A 160 -4.83 -27.90 0.60
N THR A 161 -3.63 -27.38 0.43
CA THR A 161 -3.31 -25.95 0.66
C THR A 161 -3.34 -25.21 -0.66
N HIS A 162 -4.19 -24.19 -0.72
CA HIS A 162 -4.25 -23.20 -1.80
C HIS A 162 -3.18 -22.14 -1.56
N VAL A 163 -2.40 -21.84 -2.58
CA VAL A 163 -1.34 -20.83 -2.55
C VAL A 163 -1.68 -19.71 -3.53
N SER A 164 -1.80 -18.52 -3.01
CA SER A 164 -1.85 -17.28 -3.79
C SER A 164 -0.50 -16.56 -3.71
N VAL A 165 -0.13 -15.86 -4.77
CA VAL A 165 1.16 -15.18 -4.90
C VAL A 165 0.99 -13.80 -5.56
N ILE A 166 1.90 -12.89 -5.26
CA ILE A 166 2.11 -11.65 -6.01
C ILE A 166 3.61 -11.34 -6.08
N HIS A 167 4.09 -10.95 -7.25
CA HIS A 167 5.45 -10.47 -7.45
C HIS A 167 5.50 -8.94 -7.38
N TYR A 168 6.63 -8.42 -6.95
CA TYR A 168 6.80 -6.98 -6.77
C TYR A 168 6.53 -6.17 -8.05
N ASP A 169 6.96 -6.68 -9.20
CA ASP A 169 6.78 -5.98 -10.47
C ASP A 169 5.29 -5.95 -10.89
N GLU A 170 4.55 -7.01 -10.61
CA GLU A 170 3.08 -7.06 -10.77
C GLU A 170 2.38 -6.08 -9.81
N TYR A 171 2.88 -5.98 -8.58
CA TYR A 171 2.38 -5.02 -7.61
C TYR A 171 2.59 -3.57 -8.07
N LEU A 172 3.77 -3.22 -8.60
CA LEU A 172 4.03 -1.89 -9.17
C LEU A 172 3.12 -1.58 -10.35
N GLU A 173 2.88 -2.55 -11.24
CA GLU A 173 1.97 -2.38 -12.36
C GLU A 173 0.53 -2.17 -11.89
N GLN A 174 0.08 -2.90 -10.87
CA GLN A 174 -1.24 -2.72 -10.26
C GLN A 174 -1.40 -1.32 -9.65
N LEU A 175 -0.39 -0.84 -8.89
CA LEU A 175 -0.40 0.52 -8.34
C LEU A 175 -0.54 1.56 -9.46
N THR A 176 0.20 1.37 -10.54
CA THR A 176 0.20 2.23 -11.72
C THR A 176 -1.16 2.26 -12.42
N GLU A 177 -1.76 1.09 -12.68
CA GLU A 177 -3.08 0.99 -13.33
C GLU A 177 -4.16 1.66 -12.49
N ASN A 178 -4.18 1.40 -11.18
CA ASN A 178 -5.14 2.00 -10.27
C ASN A 178 -5.00 3.53 -10.23
N MET A 179 -3.77 4.04 -10.12
CA MET A 179 -3.46 5.48 -10.12
C MET A 179 -3.95 6.15 -11.41
N ILE A 180 -3.59 5.60 -12.57
CA ILE A 180 -3.97 6.17 -13.88
C ILE A 180 -5.48 6.10 -14.09
N SER A 181 -6.10 4.98 -13.76
CA SER A 181 -7.56 4.81 -13.86
C SER A 181 -8.29 5.83 -12.99
N TRP A 182 -7.84 5.98 -11.74
CA TRP A 182 -8.39 6.97 -10.81
C TRP A 182 -8.26 8.40 -11.35
N ALA A 183 -7.10 8.75 -11.88
CA ALA A 183 -6.84 10.06 -12.46
C ALA A 183 -7.72 10.34 -13.69
N LYS A 184 -7.81 9.38 -14.63
CA LYS A 184 -8.64 9.49 -15.84
C LYS A 184 -10.13 9.67 -15.55
N ASN A 185 -10.64 9.04 -14.49
CA ASN A 185 -12.03 9.19 -14.06
C ASN A 185 -12.34 10.61 -13.51
N ARG A 186 -11.35 11.48 -13.43
CA ARG A 186 -11.47 12.87 -12.96
C ARG A 186 -11.18 13.92 -14.05
N LEU A 187 -11.02 13.48 -15.29
CA LEU A 187 -10.86 14.41 -16.42
C LEU A 187 -11.99 15.46 -16.44
N GLY A 188 -11.61 16.72 -16.62
CA GLY A 188 -12.50 17.87 -16.59
C GLY A 188 -12.89 18.37 -15.18
N SER A 189 -12.47 17.69 -14.12
CA SER A 189 -12.77 18.12 -12.74
C SER A 189 -11.89 19.29 -12.33
N SER A 190 -12.51 20.34 -11.79
CA SER A 190 -11.82 21.51 -11.17
C SER A 190 -11.50 21.32 -9.68
N LYS A 191 -11.82 20.15 -9.10
CA LYS A 191 -11.60 19.89 -7.67
C LYS A 191 -10.16 20.10 -7.22
N TYR A 192 -9.20 19.86 -8.12
CA TYR A 192 -7.76 19.96 -7.86
C TYR A 192 -7.13 21.22 -8.46
N ASN A 193 -7.94 22.23 -8.80
CA ASN A 193 -7.45 23.51 -9.30
C ASN A 193 -6.37 24.09 -8.37
N ASN A 194 -5.19 24.40 -8.95
CA ASN A 194 -3.99 24.88 -8.23
C ASN A 194 -3.48 23.95 -7.11
N ARG A 195 -3.81 22.65 -7.15
CA ARG A 195 -3.33 21.63 -6.19
C ARG A 195 -2.80 20.40 -6.92
N PRO A 196 -1.77 20.56 -7.77
CA PRO A 196 -1.28 19.45 -8.61
C PRO A 196 -0.68 18.31 -7.79
N LEU A 197 0.04 18.60 -6.69
CA LEU A 197 0.59 17.55 -5.83
C LEU A 197 -0.52 16.75 -5.17
N GLN A 198 -1.53 17.40 -4.58
CA GLN A 198 -2.66 16.69 -3.99
C GLN A 198 -3.42 15.81 -5.01
N PHE A 199 -3.45 16.21 -6.28
CA PHE A 199 -4.03 15.36 -7.34
C PHE A 199 -3.20 14.08 -7.53
N VAL A 200 -1.88 14.19 -7.58
CA VAL A 200 -0.96 13.04 -7.72
C VAL A 200 -1.00 12.15 -6.49
N GLU A 201 -0.95 12.72 -5.30
CA GLU A 201 -1.07 12.02 -4.01
C GLU A 201 -2.38 11.23 -3.95
N ASP A 202 -3.51 11.92 -4.13
CA ASP A 202 -4.82 11.30 -4.10
C ASP A 202 -4.95 10.19 -5.17
N ALA A 203 -4.32 10.37 -6.34
CA ALA A 203 -4.33 9.37 -7.39
C ALA A 203 -3.56 8.12 -6.99
N LEU A 204 -2.40 8.23 -6.37
CA LEU A 204 -1.60 7.09 -5.94
C LEU A 204 -2.15 6.47 -4.64
N GLU A 205 -2.41 7.29 -3.63
CA GLU A 205 -2.75 6.81 -2.29
C GLU A 205 -4.19 6.30 -2.19
N LYS A 206 -5.17 7.11 -2.62
CA LYS A 206 -6.59 6.73 -2.49
C LYS A 206 -6.99 5.58 -3.40
N SER A 207 -6.37 5.48 -4.59
CA SER A 207 -6.68 4.37 -5.50
C SER A 207 -6.14 3.03 -4.99
N ASN A 208 -5.05 3.06 -4.21
CA ASN A 208 -4.33 1.89 -3.74
C ASN A 208 -4.48 1.65 -2.22
N GLN A 209 -5.13 2.56 -1.49
CA GLN A 209 -5.29 2.49 -0.03
C GLN A 209 -3.94 2.38 0.71
N ILE A 210 -2.94 3.09 0.22
CA ILE A 210 -1.59 3.19 0.81
C ILE A 210 -1.31 4.63 1.23
N LYS A 211 -0.28 4.85 2.03
CA LYS A 211 0.25 6.17 2.36
C LYS A 211 1.72 6.23 1.97
N VAL A 212 2.05 7.07 1.01
CA VAL A 212 3.38 7.20 0.40
C VAL A 212 4.00 8.55 0.74
N PHE A 213 3.21 9.62 0.54
CA PHE A 213 3.62 10.97 0.81
C PHE A 213 3.48 11.26 2.31
N ALA A 214 4.43 12.02 2.86
CA ALA A 214 4.26 12.70 4.12
C ALA A 214 3.58 14.05 3.84
N ASP A 215 3.73 15.03 4.72
CA ASP A 215 3.12 16.35 4.51
C ASP A 215 4.07 17.28 3.70
N GLU A 216 4.86 16.71 2.76
CA GLU A 216 5.77 17.46 1.92
C GLU A 216 4.99 18.33 0.92
N ASP A 217 5.52 19.52 0.63
CA ASP A 217 5.12 20.25 -0.55
C ASP A 217 5.90 19.81 -1.81
N ILE A 218 5.58 20.40 -2.95
CA ILE A 218 6.21 20.03 -4.24
C ILE A 218 7.72 20.34 -4.26
N GLU A 219 8.17 21.40 -3.60
CA GLU A 219 9.57 21.80 -3.52
C GLU A 219 10.36 20.81 -2.67
N GLU A 220 9.83 20.47 -1.50
CA GLU A 220 10.40 19.47 -0.61
C GLU A 220 10.49 18.10 -1.29
N LEU A 221 9.41 17.70 -1.97
CA LEU A 221 9.39 16.44 -2.73
C LEU A 221 10.43 16.46 -3.87
N TYR A 222 10.52 17.55 -4.62
CA TYR A 222 11.53 17.71 -5.67
C TYR A 222 12.94 17.65 -5.08
N ASP A 223 13.22 18.38 -4.01
CA ASP A 223 14.54 18.40 -3.38
C ASP A 223 14.97 17.03 -2.84
N LEU A 224 14.03 16.23 -2.36
CA LEU A 224 14.29 14.85 -1.94
C LEU A 224 14.76 13.95 -3.10
N TYR A 225 14.28 14.20 -4.32
CA TYR A 225 14.47 13.28 -5.44
C TYR A 225 15.18 13.87 -6.66
N LYS A 226 15.59 15.16 -6.66
CA LYS A 226 16.17 15.85 -7.83
C LYS A 226 17.34 15.13 -8.47
N ASP A 227 18.19 14.48 -7.67
CA ASP A 227 19.34 13.70 -8.15
C ASP A 227 18.96 12.32 -8.72
N ARG A 228 17.69 11.93 -8.62
CA ARG A 228 17.15 10.67 -9.10
C ARG A 228 16.14 10.82 -10.24
N LEU A 229 15.92 12.07 -10.69
CA LEU A 229 15.01 12.34 -11.80
C LEU A 229 15.61 11.84 -13.11
N HIS A 230 14.78 11.12 -13.84
CA HIS A 230 15.07 10.76 -15.21
C HIS A 230 14.76 11.94 -16.14
N GLN A 231 15.55 12.07 -17.21
CA GLN A 231 15.37 13.08 -18.24
C GLN A 231 14.71 12.46 -19.49
N GLY A 232 14.26 13.32 -20.40
CA GLY A 232 13.61 12.92 -21.62
C GLY A 232 12.12 12.64 -21.45
N ARG A 233 11.56 11.84 -22.33
CA ARG A 233 10.12 11.57 -22.38
C ARG A 233 9.66 10.79 -21.14
N PRO A 234 8.63 11.28 -20.40
CA PRO A 234 8.13 10.56 -19.24
C PRO A 234 7.54 9.19 -19.63
N GLU A 235 7.79 8.20 -18.79
CA GLU A 235 7.23 6.88 -18.95
C GLU A 235 5.84 6.79 -18.29
N ARG A 236 5.09 5.76 -18.64
CA ARG A 236 3.78 5.50 -18.07
C ARG A 236 3.86 5.22 -16.57
N GLY A 237 3.02 5.89 -15.79
CA GLY A 237 2.93 5.71 -14.34
C GLY A 237 4.00 6.45 -13.54
N THR A 238 4.77 7.32 -14.16
CA THR A 238 5.78 8.12 -13.47
C THR A 238 5.19 9.41 -12.92
N ILE A 239 5.84 10.01 -11.93
CA ILE A 239 5.52 11.34 -11.45
C ILE A 239 6.40 12.33 -12.20
N VAL A 240 5.78 13.29 -12.85
CA VAL A 240 6.43 14.29 -13.72
C VAL A 240 6.48 15.62 -13.00
N PHE A 241 7.63 16.29 -13.02
CA PHE A 241 7.89 17.53 -12.31
C PHE A 241 8.17 18.70 -13.25
N TYR A 242 7.62 19.86 -12.89
CA TYR A 242 7.85 21.13 -13.57
C TYR A 242 8.21 22.21 -12.56
N ASP A 243 9.21 23.04 -12.88
CA ASP A 243 9.51 24.28 -12.17
C ASP A 243 8.47 25.33 -12.55
N CYS A 244 7.86 25.95 -11.58
CA CYS A 244 6.91 27.04 -11.77
C CYS A 244 7.32 28.22 -10.92
N ARG A 245 8.28 29.02 -11.41
CA ARG A 245 8.73 30.23 -10.71
C ARG A 245 7.76 31.36 -10.92
N THR A 246 7.04 31.73 -9.88
CA THR A 246 6.35 33.03 -9.81
C THR A 246 7.14 33.95 -8.91
N LEU A 247 7.55 35.07 -9.46
CA LEU A 247 7.99 36.20 -8.65
C LEU A 247 6.73 36.94 -8.18
N ASN A 248 6.40 36.85 -6.91
CA ASN A 248 5.44 37.74 -6.29
C ASN A 248 6.15 39.06 -5.93
N GLU A 249 5.40 40.12 -5.59
CA GLU A 249 5.92 41.47 -5.26
C GLU A 249 6.89 41.45 -4.06
N GLU A 250 6.94 40.38 -3.28
CA GLU A 250 7.81 40.19 -2.12
C GLU A 250 9.05 39.33 -2.42
N GLY A 251 9.23 38.87 -3.67
CA GLY A 251 10.37 38.03 -4.08
C GLY A 251 10.27 36.58 -3.61
N SER A 252 9.14 36.13 -3.05
CA SER A 252 8.90 34.75 -2.69
C SER A 252 8.56 33.90 -3.92
N VAL A 253 9.14 32.74 -4.01
CA VAL A 253 9.00 31.81 -5.14
C VAL A 253 7.95 30.76 -4.77
N SER A 254 6.84 30.71 -5.49
CA SER A 254 5.89 29.61 -5.38
C SER A 254 6.35 28.50 -6.32
N TRP A 255 6.49 27.30 -5.79
CA TRP A 255 7.08 26.18 -6.48
C TRP A 255 6.05 25.19 -7.05
N GLY A 256 6.38 24.75 -8.24
CA GLY A 256 6.13 23.41 -8.70
C GLY A 256 4.76 23.13 -9.29
N HIS A 257 4.83 22.42 -10.38
CA HIS A 257 3.71 21.69 -10.93
C HIS A 257 4.11 20.23 -11.12
N CYS A 258 3.16 19.30 -11.00
CA CYS A 258 3.39 17.89 -11.24
C CYS A 258 2.20 17.23 -11.89
N GLY A 259 2.45 16.05 -12.44
CA GLY A 259 1.43 15.22 -13.06
C GLY A 259 1.86 13.76 -13.11
N ILE A 260 1.03 12.93 -13.74
CA ILE A 260 1.25 11.50 -13.90
C ILE A 260 1.53 11.22 -15.37
N GLY A 261 2.69 10.60 -15.65
CA GLY A 261 3.08 10.18 -16.99
C GLY A 261 2.13 9.12 -17.56
N LEU A 262 1.73 9.32 -18.79
CA LEU A 262 0.98 8.37 -19.60
C LEU A 262 1.88 7.84 -20.72
N ARG A 263 1.32 7.01 -21.60
CA ARG A 263 2.03 6.59 -22.82
C ARG A 263 2.27 7.78 -23.76
N ASP A 264 3.28 7.66 -24.61
CA ASP A 264 3.60 8.59 -25.70
C ASP A 264 3.93 10.03 -25.23
N GLY A 265 4.49 10.16 -24.01
CA GLY A 265 4.89 11.46 -23.45
C GLY A 265 3.73 12.34 -23.00
N LYS A 266 2.52 11.81 -22.97
CA LYS A 266 1.37 12.50 -22.40
C LYS A 266 1.43 12.49 -20.87
N VAL A 267 0.92 13.56 -20.26
CA VAL A 267 0.84 13.74 -18.81
C VAL A 267 -0.58 14.09 -18.43
N ILE A 268 -1.16 13.38 -17.47
CA ILE A 268 -2.41 13.80 -16.85
C ILE A 268 -2.08 14.61 -15.59
N HIS A 269 -2.60 15.82 -15.53
CA HIS A 269 -2.27 16.77 -14.48
C HIS A 269 -3.48 17.66 -14.16
N SER A 270 -3.37 18.48 -13.11
CA SER A 270 -4.40 19.44 -12.74
C SER A 270 -3.82 20.86 -12.71
N LEU A 271 -4.27 21.70 -13.62
CA LEU A 271 -3.97 23.12 -13.65
C LEU A 271 -5.21 23.92 -13.23
N ASP A 272 -6.08 24.25 -14.17
CA ASP A 272 -7.43 24.80 -13.97
C ASP A 272 -8.47 23.67 -13.80
N ALA A 273 -8.26 22.58 -14.51
CA ALA A 273 -9.00 21.33 -14.40
C ALA A 273 -8.04 20.15 -14.63
N VAL A 274 -8.50 18.94 -14.31
CA VAL A 274 -7.76 17.71 -14.67
C VAL A 274 -7.82 17.51 -16.17
N ARG A 275 -6.65 17.43 -16.81
CA ARG A 275 -6.49 17.38 -18.26
C ARG A 275 -5.30 16.50 -18.67
N VAL A 276 -5.20 16.21 -19.95
CA VAL A 276 -4.07 15.45 -20.54
C VAL A 276 -3.44 16.29 -21.63
N ASP A 277 -2.16 16.54 -21.50
CA ASP A 277 -1.38 17.31 -22.46
C ASP A 277 -0.05 16.61 -22.76
N ASP A 278 0.66 17.04 -23.80
CA ASP A 278 2.04 16.58 -24.02
C ASP A 278 2.97 17.22 -22.98
N HIS A 279 3.98 16.47 -22.52
CA HIS A 279 4.87 16.93 -21.45
C HIS A 279 5.63 18.21 -21.81
N LEU A 280 5.89 18.48 -23.09
CA LEU A 280 6.53 19.74 -23.56
C LEU A 280 5.48 20.83 -23.80
N GLU A 281 4.25 20.51 -24.24
CA GLU A 281 3.17 21.48 -24.39
C GLU A 281 2.78 22.12 -23.05
N ILE A 282 3.00 21.42 -21.93
CA ILE A 282 2.77 21.95 -20.58
C ILE A 282 3.71 23.12 -20.28
N GLU A 283 4.92 23.16 -20.85
CA GLU A 283 5.86 24.29 -20.68
C GLU A 283 5.31 25.61 -21.23
N ASP A 284 4.47 25.54 -22.27
CA ASP A 284 3.84 26.72 -22.91
C ASP A 284 2.56 27.18 -22.17
N MET A 285 2.13 26.44 -21.14
CA MET A 285 0.93 26.79 -20.41
C MET A 285 1.21 27.87 -19.37
N THR A 286 0.43 28.95 -19.46
CA THR A 286 0.44 30.03 -18.47
C THR A 286 -0.79 29.90 -17.56
N ALA A 287 -0.60 29.89 -16.25
CA ALA A 287 -1.67 30.12 -15.30
C ALA A 287 -1.69 31.64 -14.94
N PRO A 288 -2.86 32.22 -14.59
CA PRO A 288 -2.93 33.61 -14.18
C PRO A 288 -1.92 33.94 -13.06
N GLY A 289 -1.02 34.90 -13.30
CA GLY A 289 0.01 35.28 -12.35
C GLY A 289 1.24 34.37 -12.28
N ARG A 290 1.40 33.40 -13.22
CA ARG A 290 2.53 32.47 -13.27
C ARG A 290 3.32 32.64 -14.55
N ASN A 291 4.65 32.60 -14.43
CA ASN A 291 5.57 32.49 -15.56
C ASN A 291 5.60 31.03 -16.05
N TYR A 292 6.25 30.81 -17.19
CA TYR A 292 6.33 29.50 -17.85
C TYR A 292 6.68 28.35 -16.91
N LEU A 293 6.04 27.18 -17.14
CA LEU A 293 6.40 25.93 -16.53
C LEU A 293 7.63 25.35 -17.25
N LYS A 294 8.67 24.98 -16.52
CA LYS A 294 9.86 24.33 -17.08
C LYS A 294 9.89 22.87 -16.68
N TYR A 295 9.94 21.99 -17.64
CA TYR A 295 10.10 20.55 -17.41
C TYR A 295 11.41 20.25 -16.67
N LEU A 296 11.32 19.47 -15.58
CA LEU A 296 12.45 19.08 -14.74
C LEU A 296 12.84 17.61 -14.87
N GLY A 297 11.91 16.76 -15.29
CA GLY A 297 12.12 15.33 -15.39
C GLY A 297 11.00 14.54 -14.71
N TRP A 298 11.23 13.25 -14.53
CA TRP A 298 10.23 12.32 -13.99
C TRP A 298 10.85 11.30 -13.04
N LEU A 299 10.02 10.75 -12.16
CA LEU A 299 10.38 9.80 -11.13
C LEU A 299 9.50 8.55 -11.26
N THR A 300 10.08 7.35 -11.11
CA THR A 300 9.28 6.12 -11.05
C THR A 300 8.58 5.97 -9.71
N ILE A 301 7.41 5.30 -9.69
CA ILE A 301 6.75 4.92 -8.43
C ILE A 301 7.70 4.08 -7.57
N GLU A 302 8.46 3.18 -8.17
CA GLU A 302 9.43 2.35 -7.44
C GLU A 302 10.43 3.19 -6.65
N THR A 303 10.96 4.26 -7.25
CA THR A 303 11.90 5.17 -6.57
C THR A 303 11.22 5.92 -5.41
N LEU A 304 9.97 6.32 -5.61
CA LEU A 304 9.16 6.97 -4.58
C LEU A 304 8.88 6.05 -3.39
N LEU A 305 8.55 4.77 -3.66
CA LEU A 305 8.27 3.76 -2.62
C LEU A 305 9.53 3.37 -1.83
N LYS A 306 10.68 3.37 -2.47
CA LYS A 306 11.98 3.16 -1.80
C LYS A 306 12.40 4.47 -1.13
N LYS A 307 11.77 4.83 0.00
CA LYS A 307 12.20 6.00 0.80
C LYS A 307 13.71 5.98 0.94
N LYS A 308 14.36 7.17 0.85
CA LYS A 308 15.80 7.30 1.14
C LYS A 308 16.08 6.56 2.45
N GLU A 309 16.93 5.53 2.41
CA GLU A 309 17.61 5.05 3.60
C GLU A 309 18.30 6.29 4.18
N GLN A 310 17.81 6.72 5.35
CA GLN A 310 18.40 7.83 6.10
C GLN A 310 19.74 7.40 6.68
#